data_2ebd5f89f41eed2f90a6eb03ea61bf36
#
_entry.id   2ebd5f89f41eed2f90a6eb03ea61bf36
#
_cell.length_a   1.000
_cell.length_b   1.000
_cell.length_c   1.000
_cell.angle_alpha   90.00
_cell.angle_beta   90.00
_cell.angle_gamma   90.00
#
_symmetry.space_group_name_H-M   'P 1'
#
loop_
_entity.id
_entity.type
_entity.pdbx_description
1 polymer ?
#
loop_
_entity_poly.entity_id
_entity_poly.type
_entity_poly.pdbx_seq_one_letter_code
_entity_poly.pdbx_strand_id
1 'polypeptide(L)'
;MPALNRIGTIREDEAVICVLKDFNPTLRNPERSDNYPVIRYLKTLARQSRSSRKSIILMGPEAVVPSDLREEMVVCDFPLPSTSEIERIITSVIPPNLLQVSGLALEQLIRACQGLTRQRVERILARALAAKGKVSEGDIDLVLEEKKQYIRQTEILEFYNPSETLQNVGGLENLKAWIRERRNSFSVQAHAYGLPSPKGILLVGIQGTGKSLCAKTIACEWRMPLLKLDVGRLFGGIVGESESRVRQMIQIAEAMAPCVLWIDELDKAFGGISSEFSGDSGTSKRVFGSLITWMQEKTKPVFIVATANNVHVLPAELLRKGRFDEIFFVNLPNQKEREEIFRVHVQRLRSNRVRDFSYTELAMAAEDFSGAEIEQTIYDAMHMAFNQDPPREFTQEDILTAIRQTVPLAAIARDQIQGLKEWAAESGARTASQDQKLIQELRTIVQKRGLGYIEVDSPPSFSSPPPA
;
A
#
# COMPACT_ATOMS: atom_id res chain seq x y z
N MET A 1 -32.53 -13.78 24.28
CA MET A 1 -33.98 -14.04 24.26
C MET A 1 -34.82 -12.93 24.92
N PRO A 2 -34.61 -12.45 26.15
CA PRO A 2 -35.51 -11.46 26.76
C PRO A 2 -35.72 -10.19 25.96
N ALA A 3 -34.67 -9.62 25.38
CA ALA A 3 -34.75 -8.41 24.55
C ALA A 3 -35.60 -8.64 23.28
N LEU A 4 -35.42 -9.77 22.61
CA LEU A 4 -36.18 -10.11 21.42
C LEU A 4 -37.65 -10.36 21.74
N ASN A 5 -37.94 -11.03 22.86
CA ASN A 5 -39.31 -11.22 23.31
C ASN A 5 -40.02 -9.88 23.56
N ARG A 6 -39.32 -8.92 24.16
CA ARG A 6 -39.85 -7.56 24.35
C ARG A 6 -40.17 -6.86 23.04
N ILE A 7 -39.33 -7.04 22.01
CA ILE A 7 -39.61 -6.50 20.65
C ILE A 7 -40.88 -7.14 20.09
N GLY A 8 -41.07 -8.46 20.29
CA GLY A 8 -42.28 -9.18 19.84
C GLY A 8 -43.57 -8.69 20.49
N THR A 9 -43.54 -8.23 21.74
CA THR A 9 -44.72 -7.73 22.48
C THR A 9 -45.11 -6.29 22.15
N ILE A 10 -44.29 -5.52 21.45
CA ILE A 10 -44.62 -4.16 21.00
C ILE A 10 -45.79 -4.22 20.00
N ARG A 11 -46.73 -3.28 20.10
CA ARG A 11 -47.89 -3.23 19.20
C ARG A 11 -47.49 -2.91 17.73
N GLU A 12 -48.21 -3.44 16.76
CA GLU A 12 -47.85 -3.27 15.33
C GLU A 12 -48.03 -1.84 14.82
N ASP A 13 -48.92 -1.08 15.43
CA ASP A 13 -49.21 0.32 15.10
C ASP A 13 -48.22 1.31 15.72
N GLU A 14 -47.39 0.87 16.64
CA GLU A 14 -46.41 1.69 17.34
C GLU A 14 -45.14 1.84 16.53
N ALA A 15 -44.73 3.10 16.23
CA ALA A 15 -43.52 3.41 15.52
C ALA A 15 -42.29 3.32 16.46
N VAL A 16 -41.50 2.24 16.36
CA VAL A 16 -40.38 1.98 17.25
C VAL A 16 -39.15 1.55 16.48
N ILE A 17 -37.99 2.07 16.87
CA ILE A 17 -36.67 1.62 16.40
C ILE A 17 -36.02 0.85 17.55
N CYS A 18 -35.77 -0.44 17.36
CA CYS A 18 -35.11 -1.30 18.31
C CYS A 18 -33.64 -1.48 17.92
N VAL A 19 -32.71 -1.03 18.75
CA VAL A 19 -31.28 -1.17 18.53
C VAL A 19 -30.72 -2.26 19.43
N LEU A 20 -30.19 -3.32 18.81
CA LEU A 20 -29.51 -4.42 19.51
C LEU A 20 -27.99 -4.25 19.27
N LYS A 21 -27.26 -3.98 20.35
CA LYS A 21 -25.79 -3.82 20.32
C LYS A 21 -25.10 -5.14 20.62
N ASP A 22 -23.92 -5.31 20.04
CA ASP A 22 -23.00 -6.43 20.33
C ASP A 22 -23.62 -7.82 20.12
N PHE A 23 -24.45 -7.95 19.08
CA PHE A 23 -25.15 -9.20 18.75
C PHE A 23 -24.28 -10.17 17.93
N ASN A 24 -23.11 -9.76 17.51
CA ASN A 24 -22.18 -10.48 16.63
C ASN A 24 -21.80 -11.90 17.15
N PRO A 25 -21.54 -12.14 18.44
CA PRO A 25 -21.20 -13.49 18.91
C PRO A 25 -22.29 -14.53 18.62
N THR A 26 -23.56 -14.11 18.65
CA THR A 26 -24.71 -14.97 18.32
C THR A 26 -24.81 -15.20 16.81
N LEU A 27 -24.52 -14.18 16.00
CA LEU A 27 -24.62 -14.26 14.54
C LEU A 27 -23.46 -15.05 13.91
N ARG A 28 -22.26 -15.02 14.52
CA ARG A 28 -21.07 -15.75 14.00
C ARG A 28 -21.21 -17.26 14.06
N ASN A 29 -21.92 -17.77 15.06
CA ASN A 29 -22.07 -19.20 15.27
C ASN A 29 -23.57 -19.59 15.25
N PRO A 30 -24.25 -19.48 14.10
CA PRO A 30 -25.69 -19.69 13.99
C PRO A 30 -26.12 -21.11 14.36
N GLU A 31 -25.27 -22.09 14.14
CA GLU A 31 -25.53 -23.52 14.32
C GLU A 31 -25.41 -24.01 15.78
N ARG A 32 -24.88 -23.16 16.69
CA ARG A 32 -24.83 -23.52 18.10
C ARG A 32 -26.23 -23.69 18.66
N SER A 33 -26.43 -24.72 19.47
CA SER A 33 -27.72 -25.05 20.10
C SER A 33 -28.38 -23.84 20.75
N ASP A 34 -27.61 -22.97 21.40
CA ASP A 34 -28.09 -21.79 22.12
C ASP A 34 -28.40 -20.60 21.19
N ASN A 35 -27.75 -20.52 20.04
CA ASN A 35 -27.89 -19.42 19.10
C ASN A 35 -28.99 -19.66 18.05
N TYR A 36 -29.18 -20.91 17.62
CA TYR A 36 -30.15 -21.27 16.61
C TYR A 36 -31.59 -20.79 16.89
N PRO A 37 -32.15 -20.99 18.09
CA PRO A 37 -33.46 -20.46 18.43
C PRO A 37 -33.54 -18.94 18.37
N VAL A 38 -32.44 -18.25 18.73
CA VAL A 38 -32.35 -16.79 18.73
C VAL A 38 -32.39 -16.26 17.29
N ILE A 39 -31.64 -16.88 16.38
CA ILE A 39 -31.60 -16.51 14.97
C ILE A 39 -32.95 -16.77 14.29
N ARG A 40 -33.56 -17.91 14.58
CA ARG A 40 -34.87 -18.25 14.05
C ARG A 40 -35.95 -17.27 14.52
N TYR A 41 -35.90 -16.87 15.78
CA TYR A 41 -36.83 -15.88 16.33
C TYR A 41 -36.58 -14.48 15.74
N LEU A 42 -35.32 -14.09 15.56
CA LEU A 42 -34.95 -12.85 14.89
C LEU A 42 -35.49 -12.81 13.46
N LYS A 43 -35.42 -13.92 12.71
CA LYS A 43 -36.03 -14.06 11.38
C LYS A 43 -37.54 -13.84 11.40
N THR A 44 -38.21 -14.39 12.40
CA THR A 44 -39.67 -14.21 12.57
C THR A 44 -40.00 -12.75 12.84
N LEU A 45 -39.27 -12.09 13.75
CA LEU A 45 -39.44 -10.67 14.05
C LEU A 45 -39.16 -9.78 12.83
N ALA A 46 -38.12 -10.08 12.06
CA ALA A 46 -37.80 -9.33 10.84
C ALA A 46 -38.95 -9.41 9.82
N ARG A 47 -39.56 -10.60 9.64
CA ARG A 47 -40.73 -10.77 8.75
C ARG A 47 -41.97 -10.02 9.26
N GLN A 48 -42.26 -10.06 10.55
CA GLN A 48 -43.34 -9.29 11.16
C GLN A 48 -43.11 -7.78 11.04
N SER A 49 -41.86 -7.33 11.09
CA SER A 49 -41.53 -5.91 10.93
C SER A 49 -41.85 -5.35 9.54
N ARG A 50 -41.97 -6.19 8.50
CA ARG A 50 -42.37 -5.76 7.14
C ARG A 50 -43.76 -5.17 7.06
N SER A 51 -44.68 -5.63 7.89
CA SER A 51 -46.10 -5.18 7.95
C SER A 51 -46.36 -4.21 9.12
N SER A 52 -45.35 -3.85 9.88
CA SER A 52 -45.49 -2.99 11.06
C SER A 52 -44.61 -1.73 10.95
N ARG A 53 -44.75 -0.79 11.89
CA ARG A 53 -43.88 0.40 11.98
C ARG A 53 -42.63 0.17 12.85
N LYS A 54 -42.21 -1.08 13.01
CA LYS A 54 -41.03 -1.46 13.78
C LYS A 54 -39.81 -1.58 12.89
N SER A 55 -38.68 -1.04 13.33
CA SER A 55 -37.39 -1.26 12.70
C SER A 55 -36.43 -1.89 13.70
N ILE A 56 -35.70 -2.91 13.27
CA ILE A 56 -34.69 -3.58 14.10
C ILE A 56 -33.34 -3.27 13.50
N ILE A 57 -32.44 -2.69 14.32
CA ILE A 57 -31.08 -2.37 13.92
C ILE A 57 -30.14 -3.24 14.78
N LEU A 58 -29.34 -4.06 14.10
CA LEU A 58 -28.24 -4.79 14.75
C LEU A 58 -26.96 -3.97 14.59
N MET A 59 -26.36 -3.56 15.67
CA MET A 59 -25.15 -2.74 15.66
C MET A 59 -23.99 -3.55 16.24
N GLY A 60 -22.92 -3.64 15.48
CA GLY A 60 -21.70 -4.34 15.87
C GLY A 60 -20.47 -3.88 15.10
N PRO A 61 -19.27 -4.29 15.53
CA PRO A 61 -18.01 -3.89 14.87
C PRO A 61 -17.84 -4.49 13.47
N GLU A 62 -18.59 -5.55 13.16
CA GLU A 62 -18.55 -6.25 11.87
C GLU A 62 -19.97 -6.60 11.41
N ALA A 63 -20.18 -6.59 10.10
CA ALA A 63 -21.41 -7.08 9.50
C ALA A 63 -21.36 -8.61 9.36
N VAL A 64 -21.93 -9.31 10.33
CA VAL A 64 -22.11 -10.77 10.27
C VAL A 64 -23.55 -11.09 9.89
N VAL A 65 -23.76 -11.66 8.70
CA VAL A 65 -25.08 -12.02 8.19
C VAL A 65 -25.17 -13.53 8.04
N PRO A 66 -25.84 -14.25 8.95
CA PRO A 66 -26.11 -15.67 8.79
C PRO A 66 -26.91 -15.97 7.52
N SER A 67 -26.69 -17.15 6.93
CA SER A 67 -27.40 -17.60 5.72
C SER A 67 -28.91 -17.45 5.85
N ASP A 68 -29.47 -17.76 7.00
CA ASP A 68 -30.89 -17.71 7.30
C ASP A 68 -31.51 -16.30 7.32
N LEU A 69 -30.70 -15.27 7.46
CA LEU A 69 -31.13 -13.88 7.58
C LEU A 69 -30.76 -13.03 6.35
N ARG A 70 -30.15 -13.59 5.32
CA ARG A 70 -29.68 -12.83 4.14
C ARG A 70 -30.76 -12.06 3.42
N GLU A 71 -31.97 -12.62 3.34
CA GLU A 71 -33.13 -11.98 2.69
C GLU A 71 -33.83 -10.93 3.56
N GLU A 72 -33.55 -10.96 4.87
CA GLU A 72 -34.22 -10.12 5.86
C GLU A 72 -33.35 -8.94 6.34
N MET A 73 -32.04 -8.99 6.08
CA MET A 73 -31.09 -8.00 6.56
C MET A 73 -30.50 -7.19 5.43
N VAL A 74 -30.41 -5.90 5.64
CA VAL A 74 -29.63 -4.96 4.79
C VAL A 74 -28.41 -4.53 5.58
N VAL A 75 -27.25 -4.69 5.01
CA VAL A 75 -25.98 -4.24 5.63
C VAL A 75 -25.80 -2.77 5.30
N CYS A 76 -25.64 -1.95 6.34
CA CYS A 76 -25.31 -0.55 6.25
C CYS A 76 -23.92 -0.32 6.85
N ASP A 77 -22.96 0.06 6.02
CA ASP A 77 -21.63 0.43 6.47
C ASP A 77 -21.67 1.81 7.14
N PHE A 78 -21.01 1.93 8.31
CA PHE A 78 -20.83 3.20 8.96
C PHE A 78 -19.41 3.71 8.68
N PRO A 79 -19.23 4.68 7.77
CA PRO A 79 -17.91 5.11 7.33
C PRO A 79 -17.15 5.83 8.43
N LEU A 80 -15.83 5.83 8.33
CA LEU A 80 -14.98 6.69 9.15
C LEU A 80 -15.20 8.17 8.77
N PRO A 81 -14.94 9.12 9.71
CA PRO A 81 -15.20 10.53 9.48
C PRO A 81 -14.50 11.08 8.24
N SER A 82 -15.22 11.81 7.43
CA SER A 82 -14.70 12.59 6.31
C SER A 82 -13.88 13.80 6.79
N THR A 83 -13.13 14.43 5.89
CA THR A 83 -12.32 15.62 6.19
C THR A 83 -13.14 16.73 6.84
N SER A 84 -14.35 17.00 6.29
CA SER A 84 -15.26 18.04 6.82
C SER A 84 -15.87 17.67 8.18
N GLU A 85 -16.07 16.37 8.43
CA GLU A 85 -16.53 15.90 9.75
C GLU A 85 -15.41 15.97 10.78
N ILE A 86 -14.16 15.65 10.40
CA ILE A 86 -13.00 15.81 11.29
C ILE A 86 -12.83 17.28 11.69
N GLU A 87 -12.94 18.22 10.75
CA GLU A 87 -12.88 19.63 11.04
C GLU A 87 -13.96 20.05 12.06
N ARG A 88 -15.20 19.58 11.89
CA ARG A 88 -16.28 19.80 12.88
C ARG A 88 -15.98 19.17 14.23
N ILE A 89 -15.39 17.99 14.26
CA ILE A 89 -14.98 17.34 15.51
C ILE A 89 -13.93 18.19 16.22
N ILE A 90 -12.89 18.63 15.51
CA ILE A 90 -11.82 19.49 16.07
C ILE A 90 -12.44 20.77 16.69
N THR A 91 -13.29 21.45 15.93
CA THR A 91 -13.92 22.69 16.40
C THR A 91 -14.95 22.48 17.51
N SER A 92 -15.53 21.30 17.62
CA SER A 92 -16.46 20.96 18.72
C SER A 92 -15.74 20.58 20.03
N VAL A 93 -14.56 19.98 19.94
CA VAL A 93 -13.77 19.52 21.09
C VAL A 93 -12.88 20.63 21.65
N ILE A 94 -12.32 21.45 20.77
CA ILE A 94 -11.35 22.47 21.14
C ILE A 94 -11.99 23.86 21.00
N PRO A 95 -12.09 24.63 22.10
CA PRO A 95 -12.52 26.01 22.05
C PRO A 95 -11.61 26.83 21.12
N PRO A 96 -12.14 27.79 20.35
CA PRO A 96 -11.36 28.55 19.34
C PRO A 96 -10.14 29.29 19.92
N ASN A 97 -10.20 29.72 21.17
CA ASN A 97 -9.11 30.39 21.88
C ASN A 97 -7.96 29.44 22.30
N LEU A 98 -8.21 28.14 22.33
CA LEU A 98 -7.22 27.10 22.67
C LEU A 98 -6.67 26.36 21.45
N LEU A 99 -7.24 26.59 20.25
CA LEU A 99 -6.76 26.05 18.99
C LEU A 99 -5.73 27.01 18.38
N GLN A 100 -4.46 26.71 18.59
CA GLN A 100 -3.34 27.51 18.06
C GLN A 100 -2.78 26.95 16.75
N VAL A 101 -3.67 26.43 15.90
CA VAL A 101 -3.38 25.93 14.55
C VAL A 101 -4.31 26.61 13.57
N SER A 102 -3.75 27.13 12.48
CA SER A 102 -4.52 27.80 11.43
C SER A 102 -3.92 27.51 10.04
N GLY A 103 -4.69 27.74 9.01
CA GLY A 103 -4.23 27.57 7.63
C GLY A 103 -3.66 26.18 7.36
N LEU A 104 -2.43 26.11 6.86
CA LEU A 104 -1.76 24.87 6.47
C LEU A 104 -1.61 23.87 7.63
N ALA A 105 -1.33 24.35 8.83
CA ALA A 105 -1.18 23.50 10.01
C ALA A 105 -2.51 22.84 10.44
N LEU A 106 -3.64 23.54 10.27
CA LEU A 106 -4.96 22.95 10.49
C LEU A 106 -5.26 21.86 9.47
N GLU A 107 -4.94 22.07 8.20
CA GLU A 107 -5.07 21.03 7.18
C GLU A 107 -4.21 19.80 7.50
N GLN A 108 -3.00 20.00 7.99
CA GLN A 108 -2.12 18.91 8.41
C GLN A 108 -2.69 18.14 9.61
N LEU A 109 -3.26 18.83 10.59
CA LEU A 109 -3.93 18.22 11.73
C LEU A 109 -5.15 17.39 11.28
N ILE A 110 -5.98 17.95 10.39
CA ILE A 110 -7.11 17.23 9.80
C ILE A 110 -6.65 15.96 9.08
N ARG A 111 -5.61 16.07 8.24
CA ARG A 111 -5.02 14.90 7.54
C ARG A 111 -4.44 13.88 8.51
N ALA A 112 -3.81 14.31 9.58
CA ALA A 112 -3.32 13.43 10.63
C ALA A 112 -4.47 12.64 11.29
N CYS A 113 -5.63 13.24 11.48
CA CYS A 113 -6.82 12.60 12.06
C CYS A 113 -7.58 11.68 11.09
N GLN A 114 -7.38 11.78 9.76
CA GLN A 114 -8.02 10.90 8.79
C GLN A 114 -7.76 9.42 9.07
N GLY A 115 -8.77 8.56 8.90
CA GLY A 115 -8.66 7.12 9.16
C GLY A 115 -8.85 6.74 10.64
N LEU A 116 -9.07 7.71 11.53
CA LEU A 116 -9.42 7.46 12.93
C LEU A 116 -10.93 7.56 13.13
N THR A 117 -11.47 6.80 14.09
CA THR A 117 -12.86 6.95 14.51
C THR A 117 -13.07 8.28 15.25
N ARG A 118 -14.29 8.82 15.21
CA ARG A 118 -14.66 10.04 15.94
C ARG A 118 -14.19 10.02 17.40
N GLN A 119 -14.46 8.94 18.11
CA GLN A 119 -14.07 8.81 19.53
C GLN A 119 -12.55 8.87 19.74
N ARG A 120 -11.77 8.32 18.80
CA ARG A 120 -10.30 8.38 18.88
C ARG A 120 -9.82 9.80 18.66
N VAL A 121 -10.34 10.50 17.64
CA VAL A 121 -10.01 11.90 17.39
C VAL A 121 -10.32 12.75 18.62
N GLU A 122 -11.54 12.64 19.16
CA GLU A 122 -11.95 13.36 20.37
C GLU A 122 -11.01 13.07 21.56
N ARG A 123 -10.66 11.81 21.79
CA ARG A 123 -9.77 11.40 22.88
C ARG A 123 -8.34 11.94 22.73
N ILE A 124 -7.77 11.91 21.54
CA ILE A 124 -6.42 12.42 21.28
C ILE A 124 -6.37 13.92 21.49
N LEU A 125 -7.34 14.65 20.94
CA LEU A 125 -7.43 16.10 21.10
C LEU A 125 -7.65 16.51 22.56
N ALA A 126 -8.53 15.82 23.27
CA ALA A 126 -8.75 16.05 24.70
C ALA A 126 -7.49 15.79 25.53
N ARG A 127 -6.72 14.73 25.19
CA ARG A 127 -5.42 14.45 25.83
C ARG A 127 -4.40 15.54 25.57
N ALA A 128 -4.28 16.01 24.31
CA ALA A 128 -3.37 17.11 23.97
C ALA A 128 -3.76 18.40 24.73
N LEU A 129 -5.05 18.71 24.78
CA LEU A 129 -5.57 19.86 25.50
C LEU A 129 -5.32 19.75 27.02
N ALA A 130 -5.55 18.59 27.61
CA ALA A 130 -5.32 18.36 29.05
C ALA A 130 -3.83 18.47 29.43
N ALA A 131 -2.92 18.03 28.55
CA ALA A 131 -1.48 18.06 28.80
C ALA A 131 -0.86 19.45 28.69
N LYS A 132 -1.32 20.28 27.76
CA LYS A 132 -0.68 21.57 27.38
C LYS A 132 -1.61 22.77 27.53
N GLY A 133 -2.88 22.59 27.84
CA GLY A 133 -3.89 23.64 27.89
C GLY A 133 -4.25 24.26 26.52
N LYS A 134 -3.66 23.76 25.44
CA LYS A 134 -3.86 24.23 24.06
C LYS A 134 -3.47 23.14 23.07
N VAL A 135 -3.95 23.25 21.83
CA VAL A 135 -3.54 22.40 20.72
C VAL A 135 -2.75 23.23 19.71
N SER A 136 -1.55 22.77 19.38
CA SER A 136 -0.55 23.42 18.53
C SER A 136 -0.01 22.50 17.44
N GLU A 137 0.82 23.01 16.53
CA GLU A 137 1.45 22.20 15.47
C GLU A 137 2.23 20.99 16.02
N GLY A 138 2.89 21.12 17.17
CA GLY A 138 3.61 20.02 17.81
C GLY A 138 2.74 18.86 18.31
N ASP A 139 1.42 18.98 18.26
CA ASP A 139 0.49 17.90 18.63
C ASP A 139 0.11 17.03 17.42
N ILE A 140 0.47 17.43 16.20
CA ILE A 140 0.30 16.63 14.98
C ILE A 140 1.08 15.32 15.10
N ASP A 141 2.29 15.36 15.64
CA ASP A 141 3.11 14.15 15.85
C ASP A 141 2.45 13.19 16.84
N LEU A 142 1.79 13.71 17.89
CA LEU A 142 1.02 12.90 18.83
C LEU A 142 -0.14 12.17 18.12
N VAL A 143 -0.85 12.87 17.24
CA VAL A 143 -1.94 12.26 16.45
C VAL A 143 -1.40 11.19 15.51
N LEU A 144 -0.26 11.43 14.86
CA LEU A 144 0.38 10.47 13.95
C LEU A 144 0.84 9.21 14.69
N GLU A 145 1.41 9.33 15.89
CA GLU A 145 1.81 8.17 16.70
C GLU A 145 0.60 7.34 17.16
N GLU A 146 -0.47 7.98 17.62
CA GLU A 146 -1.71 7.29 17.98
C GLU A 146 -2.35 6.58 16.77
N LYS A 147 -2.31 7.23 15.60
CA LYS A 147 -2.74 6.65 14.33
C LYS A 147 -1.93 5.41 13.96
N LYS A 148 -0.61 5.49 14.09
CA LYS A 148 0.30 4.38 13.86
C LYS A 148 -0.01 3.20 14.78
N GLN A 149 -0.26 3.46 16.07
CA GLN A 149 -0.67 2.44 17.02
C GLN A 149 -2.03 1.82 16.66
N TYR A 150 -2.99 2.64 16.25
CA TYR A 150 -4.31 2.16 15.84
C TYR A 150 -4.23 1.23 14.62
N ILE A 151 -3.53 1.65 13.58
CA ILE A 151 -3.36 0.84 12.36
C ILE A 151 -2.63 -0.47 12.70
N ARG A 152 -1.61 -0.41 13.57
CA ARG A 152 -0.88 -1.59 14.05
C ARG A 152 -1.78 -2.60 14.77
N GLN A 153 -2.79 -2.12 15.52
CA GLN A 153 -3.77 -2.99 16.20
C GLN A 153 -4.67 -3.78 15.24
N THR A 154 -4.79 -3.35 13.98
CA THR A 154 -5.54 -4.11 12.96
C THR A 154 -4.77 -5.33 12.47
N GLU A 155 -3.45 -5.38 12.73
CA GLU A 155 -2.51 -6.43 12.32
C GLU A 155 -2.39 -6.64 10.80
N ILE A 156 -3.16 -5.91 9.97
CA ILE A 156 -3.24 -6.08 8.51
C ILE A 156 -2.42 -5.01 7.81
N LEU A 157 -2.41 -3.79 8.35
CA LEU A 157 -1.76 -2.62 7.78
C LEU A 157 -0.70 -2.08 8.72
N GLU A 158 0.41 -1.60 8.14
CA GLU A 158 1.41 -0.81 8.84
C GLU A 158 1.43 0.61 8.28
N PHE A 159 1.47 1.60 9.17
CA PHE A 159 1.59 3.01 8.80
C PHE A 159 3.05 3.43 8.78
N TYR A 160 3.49 3.99 7.66
CA TYR A 160 4.82 4.56 7.50
C TYR A 160 4.73 6.06 7.27
N ASN A 161 5.60 6.80 7.95
CA ASN A 161 5.86 8.20 7.60
C ASN A 161 7.04 8.21 6.61
N PRO A 162 6.81 8.49 5.33
CA PRO A 162 7.85 8.40 4.31
C PRO A 162 8.90 9.51 4.50
N SER A 163 10.16 9.14 4.58
CA SER A 163 11.30 10.05 4.69
C SER A 163 12.24 9.98 3.47
N GLU A 164 12.16 8.88 2.70
CA GLU A 164 12.99 8.68 1.53
C GLU A 164 12.49 9.47 0.33
N THR A 165 13.35 10.29 -0.25
CA THR A 165 13.08 11.08 -1.46
C THR A 165 13.51 10.34 -2.73
N LEU A 166 13.08 10.82 -3.90
CA LEU A 166 13.55 10.27 -5.19
C LEU A 166 15.07 10.39 -5.40
N GLN A 167 15.74 11.25 -4.65
CA GLN A 167 17.20 11.39 -4.67
C GLN A 167 17.91 10.21 -3.97
N ASN A 168 17.21 9.48 -3.12
CA ASN A 168 17.72 8.28 -2.45
C ASN A 168 17.66 7.03 -3.34
N VAL A 169 17.07 7.13 -4.53
CA VAL A 169 16.99 6.05 -5.52
C VAL A 169 17.97 6.34 -6.64
N GLY A 170 18.99 5.49 -6.81
CA GLY A 170 19.88 5.57 -7.96
C GLY A 170 19.21 4.96 -9.19
N GLY A 171 19.34 5.59 -10.36
CA GLY A 171 18.73 5.12 -11.60
C GLY A 171 17.20 5.23 -11.66
N LEU A 172 16.57 4.34 -12.44
CA LEU A 172 15.12 4.23 -12.63
C LEU A 172 14.48 5.51 -13.21
N GLU A 173 15.14 6.15 -14.18
CA GLU A 173 14.75 7.48 -14.66
C GLU A 173 13.36 7.52 -15.32
N ASN A 174 12.94 6.46 -16.04
CA ASN A 174 11.60 6.39 -16.63
C ASN A 174 10.52 6.35 -15.53
N LEU A 175 10.75 5.56 -14.47
CA LEU A 175 9.84 5.51 -13.33
C LEU A 175 9.79 6.85 -12.60
N LYS A 176 10.94 7.48 -12.34
CA LYS A 176 11.03 8.80 -11.71
C LYS A 176 10.31 9.88 -12.54
N ALA A 177 10.47 9.88 -13.85
CA ALA A 177 9.77 10.79 -14.76
C ALA A 177 8.26 10.59 -14.66
N TRP A 178 7.78 9.34 -14.71
CA TRP A 178 6.37 9.00 -14.59
C TRP A 178 5.75 9.47 -13.27
N ILE A 179 6.50 9.31 -12.15
CA ILE A 179 6.08 9.77 -10.82
C ILE A 179 5.96 11.30 -10.77
N ARG A 180 6.94 12.04 -11.32
CA ARG A 180 6.94 13.51 -11.35
C ARG A 180 5.78 14.06 -12.16
N GLU A 181 5.51 13.49 -13.34
CA GLU A 181 4.38 13.89 -14.20
C GLU A 181 3.03 13.79 -13.48
N ARG A 182 2.86 12.82 -12.59
CA ARG A 182 1.60 12.54 -11.89
C ARG A 182 1.50 13.12 -10.48
N ARG A 183 2.49 13.90 -10.07
CA ARG A 183 2.55 14.50 -8.73
C ARG A 183 1.29 15.27 -8.35
N ASN A 184 0.69 15.99 -9.30
CA ASN A 184 -0.48 16.82 -9.05
C ASN A 184 -1.81 16.15 -9.43
N SER A 185 -1.81 14.88 -9.84
CA SER A 185 -3.01 14.18 -10.34
C SER A 185 -4.11 13.97 -9.27
N PHE A 186 -3.77 14.15 -8.00
CA PHE A 186 -4.72 14.06 -6.87
C PHE A 186 -5.21 15.43 -6.38
N SER A 187 -4.88 16.50 -7.09
CA SER A 187 -5.32 17.86 -6.74
C SER A 187 -6.76 18.13 -7.18
N VAL A 188 -7.40 19.08 -6.51
CA VAL A 188 -8.74 19.55 -6.91
C VAL A 188 -8.73 20.10 -8.35
N GLN A 189 -7.63 20.73 -8.75
CA GLN A 189 -7.46 21.27 -10.10
C GLN A 189 -7.42 20.16 -11.17
N ALA A 190 -6.74 19.03 -10.89
CA ALA A 190 -6.72 17.89 -11.80
C ALA A 190 -8.13 17.30 -11.99
N HIS A 191 -8.89 17.16 -10.90
CA HIS A 191 -10.28 16.70 -10.97
C HIS A 191 -11.18 17.69 -11.73
N ALA A 192 -11.03 18.98 -11.52
CA ALA A 192 -11.76 20.00 -12.26
C ALA A 192 -11.41 20.02 -13.77
N TYR A 193 -10.17 19.67 -14.12
CA TYR A 193 -9.73 19.48 -15.50
C TYR A 193 -10.28 18.19 -16.15
N GLY A 194 -10.81 17.26 -15.35
CA GLY A 194 -11.36 15.98 -15.82
C GLY A 194 -10.34 14.82 -15.81
N LEU A 195 -9.17 14.99 -15.17
CA LEU A 195 -8.21 13.90 -15.03
C LEU A 195 -8.69 12.88 -13.99
N PRO A 196 -8.70 11.58 -14.33
CA PRO A 196 -8.99 10.55 -13.34
C PRO A 196 -7.83 10.43 -12.34
N SER A 197 -8.13 10.12 -11.10
CA SER A 197 -7.09 9.79 -10.11
C SER A 197 -6.32 8.54 -10.53
N PRO A 198 -4.98 8.57 -10.49
CA PRO A 198 -4.17 7.39 -10.76
C PRO A 198 -4.55 6.22 -9.83
N LYS A 199 -4.59 5.02 -10.37
CA LYS A 199 -5.00 3.80 -9.66
C LYS A 199 -3.83 3.11 -8.97
N GLY A 200 -2.70 2.99 -9.65
CA GLY A 200 -1.52 2.34 -9.11
C GLY A 200 -0.52 1.87 -10.16
N ILE A 201 0.60 1.36 -9.69
CA ILE A 201 1.65 0.74 -10.49
C ILE A 201 2.01 -0.63 -9.95
N LEU A 202 2.45 -1.50 -10.86
CA LEU A 202 3.07 -2.78 -10.52
C LEU A 202 4.55 -2.73 -10.92
N LEU A 203 5.43 -3.01 -9.97
CA LEU A 203 6.88 -3.10 -10.17
C LEU A 203 7.28 -4.57 -10.19
N VAL A 204 7.69 -5.06 -11.36
CA VAL A 204 8.13 -6.44 -11.56
C VAL A 204 9.63 -6.48 -11.79
N GLY A 205 10.34 -7.35 -11.11
CA GLY A 205 11.79 -7.47 -11.30
C GLY A 205 12.44 -8.30 -10.20
N ILE A 206 13.75 -8.42 -10.25
CA ILE A 206 14.55 -9.23 -9.34
C ILE A 206 14.59 -8.60 -7.95
N GLN A 207 14.78 -9.43 -6.95
CA GLN A 207 14.99 -8.98 -5.58
C GLN A 207 16.24 -8.08 -5.47
N GLY A 208 16.19 -7.06 -4.60
CA GLY A 208 17.33 -6.14 -4.39
C GLY A 208 17.45 -4.99 -5.37
N THR A 209 16.56 -4.86 -6.38
CA THR A 209 16.59 -3.80 -7.39
C THR A 209 15.88 -2.49 -6.98
N GLY A 210 15.51 -2.34 -5.70
CA GLY A 210 14.94 -1.08 -5.18
C GLY A 210 13.43 -0.93 -5.31
N LYS A 211 12.67 -1.97 -5.71
CA LYS A 211 11.20 -1.91 -5.88
C LYS A 211 10.47 -1.42 -4.62
N SER A 212 10.80 -1.98 -3.46
CA SER A 212 10.18 -1.60 -2.18
C SER A 212 10.55 -0.18 -1.74
N LEU A 213 11.73 0.30 -2.10
CA LEU A 213 12.15 1.69 -1.88
C LEU A 213 11.30 2.67 -2.70
N CYS A 214 10.90 2.28 -3.92
CA CYS A 214 10.06 3.13 -4.78
C CYS A 214 8.70 3.45 -4.13
N ALA A 215 8.07 2.53 -3.41
CA ALA A 215 6.81 2.80 -2.72
C ALA A 215 6.95 3.93 -1.69
N LYS A 216 8.03 3.91 -0.92
CA LYS A 216 8.35 4.95 0.09
C LYS A 216 8.63 6.29 -0.57
N THR A 217 9.42 6.29 -1.65
CA THR A 217 9.79 7.53 -2.36
C THR A 217 8.60 8.15 -3.10
N ILE A 218 7.67 7.35 -3.65
CA ILE A 218 6.43 7.85 -4.25
C ILE A 218 5.58 8.57 -3.20
N ALA A 219 5.38 7.94 -2.05
CA ALA A 219 4.59 8.53 -0.97
C ALA A 219 5.21 9.84 -0.46
N CYS A 220 6.54 9.91 -0.33
CA CYS A 220 7.25 11.12 0.03
C CYS A 220 7.12 12.21 -1.03
N GLU A 221 7.36 11.90 -2.31
CA GLU A 221 7.28 12.85 -3.42
C GLU A 221 5.89 13.47 -3.57
N TRP A 222 4.84 12.66 -3.40
CA TRP A 222 3.46 13.11 -3.48
C TRP A 222 2.91 13.63 -2.13
N ARG A 223 3.73 13.60 -1.06
CA ARG A 223 3.36 14.01 0.29
C ARG A 223 2.10 13.32 0.81
N MET A 224 2.02 12.02 0.56
CA MET A 224 0.91 11.17 0.97
C MET A 224 1.31 10.21 2.08
N PRO A 225 0.39 9.84 2.99
CA PRO A 225 0.63 8.77 3.93
C PRO A 225 0.85 7.45 3.21
N LEU A 226 1.74 6.61 3.75
CA LEU A 226 2.06 5.29 3.23
C LEU A 226 1.49 4.21 4.15
N LEU A 227 0.67 3.35 3.59
CA LEU A 227 0.15 2.15 4.23
C LEU A 227 0.81 0.94 3.59
N LYS A 228 1.47 0.09 4.37
CA LYS A 228 1.97 -1.20 3.90
C LYS A 228 0.99 -2.30 4.26
N LEU A 229 0.59 -3.09 3.28
CA LEU A 229 -0.24 -4.27 3.47
C LEU A 229 0.63 -5.48 3.77
N ASP A 230 0.35 -6.15 4.90
CA ASP A 230 0.91 -7.46 5.18
C ASP A 230 0.06 -8.54 4.50
N VAL A 231 0.54 -8.98 3.36
CA VAL A 231 -0.14 -9.97 2.51
C VAL A 231 -0.24 -11.33 3.23
N GLY A 232 0.77 -11.72 4.00
CA GLY A 232 0.75 -12.97 4.76
C GLY A 232 -0.37 -13.02 5.79
N ARG A 233 -0.57 -11.92 6.50
CA ARG A 233 -1.65 -11.81 7.51
C ARG A 233 -3.03 -11.67 6.89
N LEU A 234 -3.12 -11.11 5.68
CA LEU A 234 -4.40 -11.01 4.98
C LEU A 234 -4.97 -12.38 4.63
N PHE A 235 -4.11 -13.34 4.27
CA PHE A 235 -4.50 -14.68 3.81
C PHE A 235 -4.30 -15.78 4.86
N GLY A 236 -3.61 -15.51 5.97
CA GLY A 236 -3.24 -16.51 7.01
C GLY A 236 -4.32 -16.79 8.06
N GLY A 237 -5.60 -16.53 7.80
CA GLY A 237 -6.68 -16.71 8.76
C GLY A 237 -7.65 -17.86 8.44
N ILE A 238 -8.52 -18.17 9.40
CA ILE A 238 -9.62 -19.13 9.23
C ILE A 238 -10.59 -18.63 8.15
N VAL A 239 -11.24 -19.56 7.44
CA VAL A 239 -12.24 -19.27 6.40
C VAL A 239 -13.30 -18.27 6.92
N GLY A 240 -13.48 -17.14 6.23
CA GLY A 240 -14.38 -16.05 6.61
C GLY A 240 -13.70 -14.85 7.29
N GLU A 241 -12.58 -15.01 7.99
CA GLU A 241 -11.82 -13.89 8.55
C GLU A 241 -11.08 -13.10 7.46
N SER A 242 -10.56 -13.77 6.45
CA SER A 242 -9.80 -13.12 5.38
C SER A 242 -10.64 -12.14 4.56
N GLU A 243 -11.92 -12.45 4.29
CA GLU A 243 -12.84 -11.52 3.62
C GLU A 243 -13.16 -10.30 4.48
N SER A 244 -13.30 -10.49 5.80
CA SER A 244 -13.49 -9.39 6.76
C SER A 244 -12.25 -8.49 6.82
N ARG A 245 -11.05 -9.08 6.82
CA ARG A 245 -9.77 -8.35 6.80
C ARG A 245 -9.60 -7.51 5.54
N VAL A 246 -9.99 -8.03 4.36
CA VAL A 246 -9.97 -7.24 3.11
C VAL A 246 -10.90 -6.04 3.20
N ARG A 247 -12.14 -6.23 3.68
CA ARG A 247 -13.09 -5.12 3.86
C ARG A 247 -12.53 -4.07 4.83
N GLN A 248 -11.98 -4.50 5.97
CA GLN A 248 -11.36 -3.61 6.95
C GLN A 248 -10.18 -2.83 6.36
N MET A 249 -9.30 -3.50 5.61
CA MET A 249 -8.19 -2.87 4.89
C MET A 249 -8.68 -1.81 3.93
N ILE A 250 -9.69 -2.12 3.12
CA ILE A 250 -10.30 -1.19 2.16
C ILE A 250 -10.87 0.04 2.89
N GLN A 251 -11.65 -0.17 3.95
CA GLN A 251 -12.23 0.93 4.72
C GLN A 251 -11.17 1.87 5.30
N ILE A 252 -10.07 1.32 5.84
CA ILE A 252 -8.97 2.13 6.37
C ILE A 252 -8.25 2.88 5.24
N ALA A 253 -7.93 2.21 4.14
CA ALA A 253 -7.25 2.84 3.01
C ALA A 253 -8.08 3.98 2.39
N GLU A 254 -9.38 3.77 2.20
CA GLU A 254 -10.30 4.78 1.66
C GLU A 254 -10.53 5.95 2.63
N ALA A 255 -10.59 5.69 3.94
CA ALA A 255 -10.71 6.74 4.94
C ALA A 255 -9.44 7.60 5.05
N MET A 256 -8.30 7.04 4.68
CA MET A 256 -7.02 7.75 4.66
C MET A 256 -6.71 8.43 3.32
N ALA A 257 -7.57 8.27 2.33
CA ALA A 257 -7.37 8.86 1.01
C ALA A 257 -7.29 10.42 1.06
N PRO A 258 -6.36 11.05 0.31
CA PRO A 258 -5.42 10.44 -0.59
C PRO A 258 -4.25 9.77 0.12
N CYS A 259 -3.94 8.52 -0.23
CA CYS A 259 -2.85 7.74 0.38
C CYS A 259 -2.21 6.78 -0.64
N VAL A 260 -1.01 6.31 -0.32
CA VAL A 260 -0.33 5.23 -1.04
C VAL A 260 -0.52 3.92 -0.28
N LEU A 261 -1.04 2.91 -0.94
CA LEU A 261 -1.13 1.54 -0.43
C LEU A 261 -0.02 0.71 -1.07
N TRP A 262 0.95 0.31 -0.27
CA TRP A 262 2.06 -0.52 -0.69
C TRP A 262 1.78 -2.00 -0.42
N ILE A 263 1.80 -2.80 -1.47
CA ILE A 263 1.64 -4.26 -1.42
C ILE A 263 2.96 -4.88 -1.84
N ASP A 264 3.75 -5.31 -0.84
CA ASP A 264 5.06 -5.87 -1.10
C ASP A 264 4.95 -7.37 -1.40
N GLU A 265 5.77 -7.83 -2.37
CA GLU A 265 5.86 -9.24 -2.75
C GLU A 265 4.48 -9.90 -3.00
N LEU A 266 3.67 -9.23 -3.83
CA LEU A 266 2.32 -9.68 -4.17
C LEU A 266 2.29 -11.13 -4.70
N ASP A 267 3.35 -11.57 -5.37
CA ASP A 267 3.54 -12.93 -5.87
C ASP A 267 3.55 -13.99 -4.77
N LYS A 268 4.04 -13.67 -3.56
CA LYS A 268 4.01 -14.61 -2.43
C LYS A 268 2.60 -15.01 -2.02
N ALA A 269 1.64 -14.10 -2.17
CA ALA A 269 0.24 -14.36 -1.91
C ALA A 269 -0.38 -15.41 -2.83
N PHE A 270 0.17 -15.54 -4.04
CA PHE A 270 -0.31 -16.48 -5.05
C PHE A 270 0.50 -17.79 -5.09
N GLY A 271 1.73 -17.79 -4.59
CA GLY A 271 2.60 -18.97 -4.57
C GLY A 271 2.05 -20.15 -3.75
N GLY A 272 1.26 -19.86 -2.70
CA GLY A 272 0.58 -20.89 -1.91
C GLY A 272 -0.70 -21.46 -2.54
N ILE A 273 -1.26 -20.75 -3.55
CA ILE A 273 -2.54 -21.13 -4.18
C ILE A 273 -2.34 -22.16 -5.30
N SER A 274 -1.16 -22.21 -5.89
CA SER A 274 -0.81 -23.13 -6.98
C SER A 274 -0.43 -24.54 -6.52
N SER A 275 -0.21 -24.76 -5.22
CA SER A 275 -0.03 -26.10 -4.67
C SER A 275 -1.38 -26.77 -4.46
N GLU A 276 -1.71 -27.75 -5.28
CA GLU A 276 -2.96 -28.54 -5.28
C GLU A 276 -3.27 -29.26 -3.95
N PHE A 277 -2.40 -29.15 -2.95
CA PHE A 277 -2.51 -29.87 -1.68
C PHE A 277 -3.11 -29.08 -0.50
N SER A 278 -3.40 -27.77 -0.65
CA SER A 278 -4.03 -27.02 0.43
C SER A 278 -5.53 -26.84 0.16
N GLY A 279 -6.37 -27.46 1.00
CA GLY A 279 -7.84 -27.38 0.93
C GLY A 279 -8.46 -25.98 1.05
N ASP A 280 -7.64 -24.93 0.99
CA ASP A 280 -8.00 -23.51 1.20
C ASP A 280 -7.94 -22.64 -0.07
N SER A 281 -7.71 -23.29 -1.25
CA SER A 281 -7.53 -22.61 -2.53
C SER A 281 -8.74 -21.77 -2.98
N GLY A 282 -9.95 -22.13 -2.54
CA GLY A 282 -11.18 -21.43 -2.89
C GLY A 282 -11.38 -20.11 -2.16
N THR A 283 -10.93 -20.00 -0.91
CA THR A 283 -11.07 -18.79 -0.07
C THR A 283 -10.08 -17.73 -0.51
N SER A 284 -8.83 -18.11 -0.75
CA SER A 284 -7.79 -17.19 -1.22
C SER A 284 -8.16 -16.58 -2.58
N LYS A 285 -8.72 -17.36 -3.52
CA LYS A 285 -9.21 -16.85 -4.83
C LYS A 285 -10.33 -15.83 -4.67
N ARG A 286 -11.29 -16.03 -3.73
CA ARG A 286 -12.39 -15.08 -3.48
C ARG A 286 -11.88 -13.78 -2.86
N VAL A 287 -10.99 -13.87 -1.89
CA VAL A 287 -10.36 -12.72 -1.23
C VAL A 287 -9.62 -11.85 -2.24
N PHE A 288 -8.83 -12.48 -3.13
CA PHE A 288 -8.17 -11.77 -4.23
C PHE A 288 -9.15 -11.18 -5.24
N GLY A 289 -10.19 -11.92 -5.60
CA GLY A 289 -11.25 -11.40 -6.47
C GLY A 289 -11.83 -10.11 -5.91
N SER A 290 -12.09 -10.05 -4.61
CA SER A 290 -12.59 -8.83 -3.94
C SER A 290 -11.59 -7.68 -3.99
N LEU A 291 -10.29 -7.96 -3.79
CA LEU A 291 -9.23 -6.94 -3.90
C LEU A 291 -9.10 -6.41 -5.33
N ILE A 292 -9.08 -7.29 -6.33
CA ILE A 292 -8.99 -6.92 -7.75
C ILE A 292 -10.21 -6.09 -8.17
N THR A 293 -11.41 -6.50 -7.76
CA THR A 293 -12.64 -5.76 -8.03
C THR A 293 -12.59 -4.36 -7.41
N TRP A 294 -12.19 -4.26 -6.15
CA TRP A 294 -12.01 -2.96 -5.50
C TRP A 294 -10.96 -2.10 -6.22
N MET A 295 -9.81 -2.65 -6.61
CA MET A 295 -8.79 -1.91 -7.37
C MET A 295 -9.36 -1.31 -8.67
N GLN A 296 -10.27 -2.01 -9.32
CA GLN A 296 -10.92 -1.56 -10.55
C GLN A 296 -11.97 -0.48 -10.30
N GLU A 297 -12.81 -0.67 -9.27
CA GLU A 297 -14.03 0.12 -9.02
C GLU A 297 -13.82 1.28 -8.04
N LYS A 298 -12.72 1.30 -7.30
CA LYS A 298 -12.46 2.33 -6.29
C LYS A 298 -12.58 3.74 -6.85
N THR A 299 -13.34 4.57 -6.16
CA THR A 299 -13.53 6.00 -6.47
C THR A 299 -12.66 6.90 -5.60
N LYS A 300 -12.24 6.40 -4.44
CA LYS A 300 -11.36 7.13 -3.52
C LYS A 300 -9.92 7.16 -4.04
N PRO A 301 -9.19 8.26 -3.87
CA PRO A 301 -7.83 8.42 -4.36
C PRO A 301 -6.80 7.64 -3.52
N VAL A 302 -6.87 6.31 -3.60
CA VAL A 302 -5.89 5.39 -3.03
C VAL A 302 -4.98 4.92 -4.16
N PHE A 303 -3.70 5.28 -4.12
CA PHE A 303 -2.72 4.87 -5.10
C PHE A 303 -2.03 3.58 -4.67
N ILE A 304 -2.07 2.55 -5.50
CA ILE A 304 -1.52 1.23 -5.16
C ILE A 304 -0.13 1.09 -5.78
N VAL A 305 0.86 0.77 -4.96
CA VAL A 305 2.19 0.37 -5.40
C VAL A 305 2.40 -1.09 -5.03
N ALA A 306 2.30 -1.97 -6.01
CA ALA A 306 2.55 -3.40 -5.82
C ALA A 306 3.94 -3.78 -6.33
N THR A 307 4.61 -4.71 -5.64
CA THR A 307 5.88 -5.29 -6.09
C THR A 307 5.73 -6.78 -6.30
N ALA A 308 6.45 -7.33 -7.28
CA ALA A 308 6.50 -8.77 -7.53
C ALA A 308 7.89 -9.19 -8.01
N ASN A 309 8.34 -10.36 -7.55
CA ASN A 309 9.59 -10.99 -7.98
C ASN A 309 9.35 -12.11 -8.99
N ASN A 310 8.17 -12.72 -8.96
CA ASN A 310 7.77 -13.77 -9.88
C ASN A 310 6.40 -13.45 -10.49
N VAL A 311 6.41 -13.08 -11.76
CA VAL A 311 5.22 -12.69 -12.49
C VAL A 311 4.36 -13.89 -12.92
N HIS A 312 4.96 -15.06 -13.08
CA HIS A 312 4.27 -16.25 -13.60
C HIS A 312 3.21 -16.81 -12.65
N VAL A 313 3.30 -16.48 -11.36
CA VAL A 313 2.29 -16.87 -10.36
C VAL A 313 1.14 -15.87 -10.25
N LEU A 314 1.29 -14.67 -10.84
CA LEU A 314 0.26 -13.63 -10.80
C LEU A 314 -0.90 -13.99 -11.75
N PRO A 315 -2.15 -13.83 -11.32
CA PRO A 315 -3.30 -13.99 -12.20
C PRO A 315 -3.26 -13.01 -13.38
N ALA A 316 -3.60 -13.48 -14.58
CA ALA A 316 -3.64 -12.65 -15.79
C ALA A 316 -4.59 -11.44 -15.65
N GLU A 317 -5.59 -11.57 -14.79
CA GLU A 317 -6.52 -10.48 -14.47
C GLU A 317 -5.80 -9.27 -13.88
N LEU A 318 -4.79 -9.43 -13.03
CA LEU A 318 -4.02 -8.32 -12.46
C LEU A 318 -3.21 -7.56 -13.51
N LEU A 319 -2.74 -8.26 -14.53
CA LEU A 319 -1.88 -7.70 -15.58
C LEU A 319 -2.66 -6.96 -16.67
N ARG A 320 -4.00 -7.06 -16.66
CA ARG A 320 -4.85 -6.37 -17.63
C ARG A 320 -4.92 -4.87 -17.32
N LYS A 321 -4.96 -4.05 -18.39
CA LYS A 321 -5.18 -2.59 -18.30
C LYS A 321 -6.43 -2.27 -17.48
N GLY A 322 -6.35 -1.21 -16.66
CA GLY A 322 -7.47 -0.73 -15.84
C GLY A 322 -7.40 -1.10 -14.35
N ARG A 323 -6.47 -1.98 -13.93
CA ARG A 323 -6.14 -2.25 -12.52
C ARG A 323 -4.97 -1.42 -12.06
N PHE A 324 -3.86 -1.53 -12.80
CA PHE A 324 -2.72 -0.63 -12.69
C PHE A 324 -2.72 0.32 -13.89
N ASP A 325 -2.25 1.54 -13.68
CA ASP A 325 -2.06 2.52 -14.76
C ASP A 325 -0.85 2.14 -15.59
N GLU A 326 0.19 1.55 -14.94
CA GLU A 326 1.42 1.15 -15.58
C GLU A 326 2.05 -0.06 -14.89
N ILE A 327 2.72 -0.89 -15.68
CA ILE A 327 3.55 -1.99 -15.19
C ILE A 327 4.99 -1.69 -15.59
N PHE A 328 5.86 -1.59 -14.58
CA PHE A 328 7.28 -1.35 -14.79
C PHE A 328 8.10 -2.60 -14.60
N PHE A 329 8.94 -2.91 -15.58
CA PHE A 329 10.00 -3.89 -15.44
C PHE A 329 11.25 -3.23 -14.86
N VAL A 330 11.66 -3.71 -13.69
CA VAL A 330 12.85 -3.23 -12.96
C VAL A 330 13.96 -4.26 -13.13
N ASN A 331 14.90 -3.99 -14.02
CA ASN A 331 16.05 -4.83 -14.27
C ASN A 331 17.19 -4.56 -13.27
N LEU A 332 18.27 -5.34 -13.34
CA LEU A 332 19.52 -5.00 -12.67
C LEU A 332 20.03 -3.64 -13.17
N PRO A 333 20.69 -2.86 -12.30
CA PRO A 333 21.15 -1.52 -12.66
C PRO A 333 22.28 -1.60 -13.68
N ASN A 334 22.22 -0.75 -14.71
CA ASN A 334 23.31 -0.54 -15.65
C ASN A 334 24.49 0.20 -14.97
N GLN A 335 25.62 0.33 -15.68
CA GLN A 335 26.82 0.94 -15.10
C GLN A 335 26.57 2.33 -14.52
N LYS A 336 25.84 3.21 -15.22
CA LYS A 336 25.55 4.58 -14.73
C LYS A 336 24.67 4.55 -13.47
N GLU A 337 23.68 3.68 -13.46
CA GLU A 337 22.82 3.51 -12.30
C GLU A 337 23.59 2.95 -11.10
N ARG A 338 24.53 2.01 -11.29
CA ARG A 338 25.41 1.54 -10.23
C ARG A 338 26.28 2.66 -9.66
N GLU A 339 26.84 3.54 -10.52
CA GLU A 339 27.58 4.73 -10.08
C GLU A 339 26.71 5.62 -9.16
N GLU A 340 25.45 5.85 -9.54
CA GLU A 340 24.52 6.63 -8.72
C GLU A 340 24.19 5.92 -7.41
N ILE A 341 23.96 4.60 -7.44
CA ILE A 341 23.65 3.80 -6.25
C ILE A 341 24.83 3.87 -5.26
N PHE A 342 26.07 3.63 -5.70
CA PHE A 342 27.24 3.80 -4.85
C PHE A 342 27.32 5.21 -4.25
N ARG A 343 27.12 6.24 -5.07
CA ARG A 343 27.15 7.64 -4.60
C ARG A 343 26.08 7.92 -3.55
N VAL A 344 24.85 7.46 -3.75
CA VAL A 344 23.75 7.64 -2.79
C VAL A 344 24.07 6.97 -1.46
N HIS A 345 24.57 5.74 -1.47
CA HIS A 345 24.90 5.03 -0.24
C HIS A 345 26.10 5.65 0.49
N VAL A 346 27.17 6.02 -0.22
CA VAL A 346 28.31 6.72 0.37
C VAL A 346 27.88 8.07 0.93
N GLN A 347 27.07 8.84 0.22
CA GLN A 347 26.57 10.14 0.70
C GLN A 347 25.72 10.00 1.97
N ARG A 348 24.91 8.94 2.09
CA ARG A 348 24.12 8.66 3.28
C ARG A 348 24.98 8.32 4.49
N LEU A 349 26.05 7.55 4.28
CA LEU A 349 26.93 7.04 5.35
C LEU A 349 28.06 8.00 5.71
N ARG A 350 28.64 8.67 4.71
CA ARG A 350 29.82 9.56 4.83
C ARG A 350 29.70 10.75 3.88
N SER A 351 28.78 11.67 4.15
CA SER A 351 28.50 12.83 3.30
C SER A 351 29.73 13.70 2.99
N ASN A 352 30.72 13.74 3.90
CA ASN A 352 31.96 14.48 3.75
C ASN A 352 33.01 13.79 2.87
N ARG A 353 32.84 12.51 2.54
CA ARG A 353 33.81 11.70 1.80
C ARG A 353 33.34 11.27 0.40
N VAL A 354 32.27 11.86 -0.10
CA VAL A 354 31.67 11.51 -1.42
C VAL A 354 32.68 11.67 -2.57
N ARG A 355 33.67 12.55 -2.41
CA ARG A 355 34.70 12.82 -3.44
C ARG A 355 35.92 11.89 -3.38
N ASP A 356 36.02 11.06 -2.35
CA ASP A 356 37.15 10.17 -2.13
C ASP A 356 37.13 8.90 -2.98
N PHE A 357 36.00 8.64 -3.70
CA PHE A 357 35.75 7.40 -4.38
C PHE A 357 35.57 7.60 -5.89
N SER A 358 36.13 6.70 -6.68
CA SER A 358 35.90 6.57 -8.13
C SER A 358 34.68 5.70 -8.35
N TYR A 359 33.50 6.30 -8.48
CA TYR A 359 32.25 5.56 -8.67
C TYR A 359 32.22 4.77 -9.98
N THR A 360 32.91 5.25 -11.01
CA THR A 360 33.02 4.56 -12.30
C THR A 360 33.77 3.25 -12.16
N GLU A 361 34.88 3.24 -11.41
CA GLU A 361 35.66 2.03 -11.17
C GLU A 361 34.89 1.02 -10.31
N LEU A 362 34.23 1.50 -9.23
CA LEU A 362 33.37 0.67 -8.39
C LEU A 362 32.22 0.06 -9.19
N ALA A 363 31.56 0.85 -10.04
CA ALA A 363 30.47 0.38 -10.88
C ALA A 363 30.90 -0.64 -11.93
N MET A 364 32.11 -0.49 -12.49
CA MET A 364 32.66 -1.50 -13.40
C MET A 364 32.97 -2.80 -12.68
N ALA A 365 33.57 -2.73 -11.49
CA ALA A 365 33.89 -3.92 -10.70
C ALA A 365 32.63 -4.67 -10.22
N ALA A 366 31.53 -3.96 -9.97
CA ALA A 366 30.25 -4.50 -9.51
C ALA A 366 29.28 -4.84 -10.65
N GLU A 367 29.79 -5.35 -11.79
CA GLU A 367 28.94 -5.81 -12.88
C GLU A 367 27.92 -6.85 -12.38
N ASP A 368 26.67 -6.76 -12.85
CA ASP A 368 25.55 -7.63 -12.47
C ASP A 368 25.10 -7.55 -11.00
N PHE A 369 25.60 -6.61 -10.21
CA PHE A 369 25.15 -6.41 -8.84
C PHE A 369 23.80 -5.68 -8.82
N SER A 370 22.92 -6.12 -7.92
CA SER A 370 21.71 -5.40 -7.54
C SER A 370 22.04 -4.21 -6.60
N GLY A 371 21.09 -3.31 -6.41
CA GLY A 371 21.26 -2.19 -5.47
C GLY A 371 21.52 -2.62 -4.02
N ALA A 372 20.89 -3.71 -3.59
CA ALA A 372 21.07 -4.26 -2.25
C ALA A 372 22.48 -4.86 -2.07
N GLU A 373 23.02 -5.52 -3.10
CA GLU A 373 24.39 -6.06 -3.05
C GLU A 373 25.43 -4.94 -3.02
N ILE A 374 25.20 -3.85 -3.77
CA ILE A 374 26.06 -2.65 -3.70
C ILE A 374 26.04 -2.06 -2.29
N GLU A 375 24.87 -1.93 -1.67
CA GLU A 375 24.78 -1.45 -0.29
C GLU A 375 25.56 -2.38 0.66
N GLN A 376 25.39 -3.68 0.51
CA GLN A 376 26.06 -4.68 1.36
C GLN A 376 27.60 -4.60 1.23
N THR A 377 28.15 -4.47 0.01
CA THR A 377 29.60 -4.34 -0.18
C THR A 377 30.19 -3.11 0.52
N ILE A 378 29.44 -2.02 0.63
CA ILE A 378 29.88 -0.84 1.38
C ILE A 378 29.91 -1.16 2.88
N TYR A 379 28.90 -1.84 3.41
CA TYR A 379 28.91 -2.26 4.82
C TYR A 379 30.04 -3.24 5.12
N ASP A 380 30.30 -4.19 4.23
CA ASP A 380 31.38 -5.15 4.39
C ASP A 380 32.75 -4.45 4.39
N ALA A 381 32.95 -3.48 3.50
CA ALA A 381 34.15 -2.62 3.53
C ALA A 381 34.30 -1.83 4.84
N MET A 382 33.17 -1.31 5.37
CA MET A 382 33.20 -0.63 6.68
C MET A 382 33.56 -1.60 7.80
N HIS A 383 33.05 -2.83 7.80
CA HIS A 383 33.44 -3.85 8.78
C HIS A 383 34.89 -4.25 8.67
N MET A 384 35.44 -4.42 7.47
CA MET A 384 36.85 -4.71 7.25
C MET A 384 37.76 -3.61 7.83
N ALA A 385 37.39 -2.35 7.60
CA ALA A 385 38.16 -1.20 8.07
C ALA A 385 38.06 -1.00 9.60
N PHE A 386 36.85 -1.19 10.14
CA PHE A 386 36.62 -1.03 11.58
C PHE A 386 37.32 -2.09 12.44
N ASN A 387 37.47 -3.31 11.94
CA ASN A 387 38.11 -4.42 12.65
C ASN A 387 39.66 -4.39 12.57
N GLN A 388 40.22 -3.36 11.97
CA GLN A 388 41.70 -3.15 12.04
C GLN A 388 42.12 -2.60 13.41
N ASP A 389 43.38 -2.81 13.78
CA ASP A 389 43.94 -2.25 14.99
C ASP A 389 45.11 -1.28 14.66
N PRO A 390 44.92 0.04 14.82
CA PRO A 390 43.69 0.74 15.25
C PRO A 390 42.58 0.77 14.16
N PRO A 391 41.29 0.93 14.55
CA PRO A 391 40.21 1.10 13.62
C PRO A 391 40.44 2.29 12.68
N ARG A 392 40.14 2.11 11.38
CA ARG A 392 40.30 3.15 10.37
C ARG A 392 39.01 3.37 9.55
N GLU A 393 38.96 4.44 8.81
CA GLU A 393 37.93 4.66 7.81
C GLU A 393 38.13 3.74 6.60
N PHE A 394 37.03 3.28 6.03
CA PHE A 394 37.06 2.43 4.83
C PHE A 394 37.53 3.20 3.59
N THR A 395 38.16 2.51 2.68
CA THR A 395 38.74 3.06 1.45
C THR A 395 38.05 2.43 0.23
N GLN A 396 38.35 2.95 -0.96
CA GLN A 396 37.89 2.35 -2.21
C GLN A 396 38.35 0.90 -2.37
N GLU A 397 39.61 0.58 -1.96
CA GLU A 397 40.14 -0.77 -2.07
C GLU A 397 39.44 -1.76 -1.15
N ASP A 398 38.92 -1.31 -0.01
CA ASP A 398 38.11 -2.16 0.88
C ASP A 398 36.77 -2.52 0.16
N ILE A 399 36.15 -1.55 -0.53
CA ILE A 399 34.93 -1.81 -1.32
C ILE A 399 35.23 -2.76 -2.48
N LEU A 400 36.31 -2.53 -3.22
CA LEU A 400 36.71 -3.41 -4.33
C LEU A 400 37.02 -4.84 -3.82
N THR A 401 37.56 -4.97 -2.64
CA THR A 401 37.82 -6.27 -2.00
C THR A 401 36.50 -6.96 -1.63
N ALA A 402 35.54 -6.23 -1.05
CA ALA A 402 34.20 -6.75 -0.76
C ALA A 402 33.47 -7.19 -2.04
N ILE A 403 33.57 -6.40 -3.12
CA ILE A 403 32.99 -6.77 -4.42
C ILE A 403 33.58 -8.09 -4.93
N ARG A 404 34.91 -8.26 -4.90
CA ARG A 404 35.60 -9.49 -5.33
C ARG A 404 35.20 -10.73 -4.53
N GLN A 405 34.80 -10.55 -3.27
CA GLN A 405 34.39 -11.64 -2.37
C GLN A 405 32.89 -11.97 -2.50
N THR A 406 32.11 -11.13 -3.13
CA THR A 406 30.67 -11.31 -3.27
C THR A 406 30.33 -11.99 -4.61
N VAL A 407 29.56 -13.07 -4.55
CA VAL A 407 28.96 -13.69 -5.74
C VAL A 407 27.62 -13.02 -6.02
N PRO A 408 27.46 -12.33 -7.17
CA PRO A 408 26.20 -11.64 -7.46
C PRO A 408 25.04 -12.62 -7.63
N LEU A 409 23.86 -12.23 -7.15
CA LEU A 409 22.61 -12.99 -7.31
C LEU A 409 22.31 -13.30 -8.78
N ALA A 410 22.72 -12.41 -9.66
CA ALA A 410 22.60 -12.56 -11.11
C ALA A 410 23.29 -13.82 -11.64
N ALA A 411 24.39 -14.25 -11.02
CA ALA A 411 25.08 -15.48 -11.39
C ALA A 411 24.28 -16.73 -11.01
N ILE A 412 23.51 -16.66 -9.92
CA ILE A 412 22.72 -17.77 -9.38
C ILE A 412 21.33 -17.82 -10.04
N ALA A 413 20.72 -16.65 -10.30
CA ALA A 413 19.34 -16.51 -10.76
C ALA A 413 19.22 -16.19 -12.27
N ARG A 414 20.16 -16.65 -13.11
CA ARG A 414 20.21 -16.34 -14.54
C ARG A 414 18.91 -16.68 -15.26
N ASP A 415 18.38 -17.88 -15.02
CA ASP A 415 17.15 -18.33 -15.69
C ASP A 415 15.93 -17.48 -15.28
N GLN A 416 15.87 -17.09 -14.01
CA GLN A 416 14.81 -16.19 -13.52
C GLN A 416 14.91 -14.80 -14.18
N ILE A 417 16.12 -14.26 -14.31
CA ILE A 417 16.37 -12.96 -14.96
C ILE A 417 15.93 -13.02 -16.42
N GLN A 418 16.34 -14.09 -17.11
CA GLN A 418 15.99 -14.28 -18.50
C GLN A 418 14.48 -14.45 -18.70
N GLY A 419 13.81 -15.23 -17.85
CA GLY A 419 12.37 -15.40 -17.88
C GLY A 419 11.61 -14.08 -17.64
N LEU A 420 12.11 -13.22 -16.75
CA LEU A 420 11.52 -11.88 -16.51
C LEU A 420 11.72 -10.94 -17.71
N LYS A 421 12.88 -10.99 -18.39
CA LYS A 421 13.12 -10.22 -19.61
C LYS A 421 12.19 -10.67 -20.75
N GLU A 422 12.01 -11.98 -20.91
CA GLU A 422 11.11 -12.56 -21.90
C GLU A 422 9.65 -12.13 -21.64
N TRP A 423 9.22 -12.25 -20.40
CA TRP A 423 7.91 -11.78 -20.01
C TRP A 423 7.73 -10.27 -20.24
N ALA A 424 8.72 -9.44 -19.89
CA ALA A 424 8.65 -7.99 -20.10
C ALA A 424 8.53 -7.64 -21.58
N ALA A 425 9.25 -8.38 -22.43
CA ALA A 425 9.16 -8.24 -23.89
C ALA A 425 7.77 -8.62 -24.44
N GLU A 426 7.15 -9.68 -23.91
CA GLU A 426 5.84 -10.17 -24.34
C GLU A 426 4.66 -9.33 -23.82
N SER A 427 4.76 -8.89 -22.58
CA SER A 427 3.67 -8.14 -21.91
C SER A 427 3.59 -6.67 -22.31
N GLY A 428 4.65 -6.13 -22.92
CA GLY A 428 4.78 -4.70 -23.19
C GLY A 428 4.97 -3.88 -21.91
N ALA A 429 5.52 -4.48 -20.84
CA ALA A 429 5.86 -3.78 -19.62
C ALA A 429 6.90 -2.69 -19.89
N ARG A 430 6.69 -1.49 -19.33
CA ARG A 430 7.60 -0.37 -19.50
C ARG A 430 8.89 -0.58 -18.72
N THR A 431 10.04 -0.30 -19.31
CA THR A 431 11.31 -0.36 -18.57
C THR A 431 11.38 0.79 -17.54
N ALA A 432 11.72 0.48 -16.28
CA ALA A 432 11.87 1.49 -15.25
C ALA A 432 13.10 2.39 -15.48
N SER A 433 14.13 1.85 -16.15
CA SER A 433 15.41 2.49 -16.44
C SER A 433 15.48 2.98 -17.88
N GLN A 434 16.27 4.03 -18.15
CA GLN A 434 16.66 4.46 -19.48
C GLN A 434 17.89 3.68 -19.97
N ASP A 435 17.71 2.38 -20.24
CA ASP A 435 18.78 1.49 -20.68
C ASP A 435 18.60 1.07 -22.13
N GLN A 436 19.41 1.63 -23.03
CA GLN A 436 19.39 1.34 -24.47
C GLN A 436 19.74 -0.12 -24.78
N LYS A 437 20.65 -0.73 -24.00
CA LYS A 437 21.03 -2.14 -24.18
C LYS A 437 19.85 -3.04 -23.85
N LEU A 438 19.22 -2.83 -22.71
CA LEU A 438 18.03 -3.56 -22.31
C LEU A 438 16.90 -3.43 -23.34
N ILE A 439 16.64 -2.21 -23.82
CA ILE A 439 15.60 -1.97 -24.84
C ILE A 439 15.91 -2.76 -26.13
N GLN A 440 17.16 -2.79 -26.57
CA GLN A 440 17.57 -3.58 -27.73
C GLN A 440 17.43 -5.09 -27.49
N GLU A 441 17.81 -5.58 -26.31
CA GLU A 441 17.62 -6.98 -25.92
C GLU A 441 16.14 -7.37 -25.97
N LEU A 442 15.26 -6.58 -25.36
CA LEU A 442 13.81 -6.83 -25.36
C LEU A 442 13.23 -6.83 -26.78
N ARG A 443 13.64 -5.89 -27.64
CA ARG A 443 13.24 -5.86 -29.06
C ARG A 443 13.70 -7.11 -29.82
N THR A 444 14.91 -7.60 -29.53
CA THR A 444 15.43 -8.82 -30.15
C THR A 444 14.62 -10.05 -29.73
N ILE A 445 14.17 -10.13 -28.46
CA ILE A 445 13.32 -11.22 -27.98
C ILE A 445 11.97 -11.20 -28.70
N VAL A 446 11.34 -10.02 -28.84
CA VAL A 446 10.07 -9.84 -29.57
C VAL A 446 10.20 -10.31 -31.02
N GLN A 447 11.27 -9.91 -31.72
CA GLN A 447 11.53 -10.29 -33.10
C GLN A 447 11.73 -11.81 -33.28
N LYS A 448 12.52 -12.44 -32.41
CA LYS A 448 12.78 -13.87 -32.46
C LYS A 448 11.51 -14.73 -32.27
N ARG A 449 10.54 -14.24 -31.52
CA ARG A 449 9.26 -14.94 -31.26
C ARG A 449 8.15 -14.62 -32.23
N GLY A 450 8.37 -13.76 -33.24
CA GLY A 450 7.37 -13.37 -34.25
C GLY A 450 6.19 -12.59 -33.68
N LEU A 451 6.33 -12.02 -32.51
CA LEU A 451 5.34 -11.12 -31.89
C LEU A 451 5.45 -9.76 -32.63
N GLY A 452 4.33 -9.28 -33.20
CA GLY A 452 4.28 -8.02 -33.93
C GLY A 452 4.77 -6.84 -33.07
N TYR A 453 5.23 -5.77 -33.73
CA TYR A 453 5.79 -4.56 -33.09
C TYR A 453 4.97 -4.10 -31.88
N ILE A 454 5.56 -4.22 -30.69
CA ILE A 454 5.16 -3.48 -29.52
C ILE A 454 6.09 -2.27 -29.48
N GLU A 455 5.54 -1.05 -29.59
CA GLU A 455 6.30 0.18 -29.35
C GLU A 455 6.79 0.19 -27.89
N VAL A 456 8.03 -0.24 -27.69
CA VAL A 456 8.77 0.01 -26.46
C VAL A 456 9.24 1.46 -26.58
N ASP A 457 8.59 2.33 -25.82
CA ASP A 457 8.64 3.79 -25.85
C ASP A 457 9.98 4.41 -26.31
N SER A 458 9.90 5.20 -27.38
CA SER A 458 10.80 6.34 -27.57
C SER A 458 10.32 7.47 -26.64
N PRO A 459 11.20 8.18 -25.92
CA PRO A 459 10.79 9.34 -25.15
C PRO A 459 10.10 10.34 -26.09
N PRO A 460 9.04 11.03 -25.64
CA PRO A 460 8.41 12.05 -26.46
C PRO A 460 9.48 13.07 -26.87
N SER A 461 9.69 13.19 -28.18
CA SER A 461 10.52 14.25 -28.74
C SER A 461 9.80 15.57 -28.42
N PHE A 462 10.32 16.32 -27.48
CA PHE A 462 9.90 17.71 -27.26
C PHE A 462 10.29 18.50 -28.53
N SER A 463 9.33 18.68 -29.42
CA SER A 463 9.43 19.73 -30.45
C SER A 463 9.40 21.06 -29.71
N SER A 464 10.42 21.86 -29.93
CA SER A 464 10.54 23.24 -29.46
C SER A 464 9.23 24.01 -29.70
N PRO A 465 8.82 24.90 -28.78
CA PRO A 465 7.66 25.75 -29.00
C PRO A 465 7.91 26.61 -30.25
N PRO A 466 6.86 26.92 -31.05
CA PRO A 466 7.00 27.82 -32.19
C PRO A 466 7.45 29.20 -31.68
N PRO A 467 8.27 29.93 -32.46
CA PRO A 467 8.70 31.28 -32.14
C PRO A 467 7.50 32.21 -32.08
N ALA A 468 7.57 33.20 -31.16
CA ALA A 468 6.55 34.17 -30.78
C ALA A 468 5.94 34.99 -31.91
#